data_71f930641d3a2efbf8096ddca0351a66
#
_entry.id   71f930641d3a2efbf8096ddca0351a66
#
_cell.length_a   1.000
_cell.length_b   1.000
_cell.length_c   1.000
_cell.angle_alpha   90.00
_cell.angle_beta   90.00
_cell.angle_gamma   90.00
#
_symmetry.space_group_name_H-M   'P 1'
#
loop_
_entity.id
_entity.type
_entity.pdbx_description
1 polymer ?
#
loop_
_entity_poly.entity_id
_entity_poly.type
_entity_poly.pdbx_seq_one_letter_code
_entity_poly.pdbx_strand_id
1 'polypeptide(L)'
;FDPYHIPIISNESGKVEFRDLYVRENIDHKYNVTERMAIKPVESGDVNPRIIIYEKGKKVDEYSIPYGAYLMVREGDKVKKGQIISKIIKSGEGTKDITSGLPRVQELFEARNPKGKAVLSEIAGRVLISDKKKKGMRLILIVSPDTGKTIKEYTVPIGEHLVVTNEMLIDKGTKLTDGPVSPHDILKIKGLIEAQQFILESVQQVYREQGVSVNDKHIEIIVK
;
A
#
# COMPACT_ATOMS: atom_id res chain seq x y z
N PHE A 1 -1.08 12.83 17.20
CA PHE A 1 -0.88 12.60 15.76
C PHE A 1 0.56 12.10 15.54
N ASP A 2 0.71 10.92 14.94
CA ASP A 2 2.02 10.34 14.63
C ASP A 2 2.28 10.56 13.12
N PRO A 3 3.15 11.52 12.76
CA PRO A 3 3.36 11.88 11.36
C PRO A 3 4.21 10.85 10.59
N TYR A 4 4.86 9.92 11.31
CA TYR A 4 5.81 8.97 10.74
C TYR A 4 5.19 7.60 10.44
N HIS A 5 3.98 7.35 10.93
CA HIS A 5 3.31 6.07 10.76
C HIS A 5 1.92 6.23 10.17
N ILE A 6 1.59 5.35 9.24
CA ILE A 6 0.24 5.22 8.69
C ILE A 6 -0.44 4.07 9.45
N PRO A 7 -1.51 4.35 10.23
CA PRO A 7 -2.23 3.28 10.92
C PRO A 7 -3.10 2.49 9.94
N ILE A 8 -3.07 1.17 10.05
CA ILE A 8 -4.09 0.29 9.49
C ILE A 8 -5.14 0.08 10.58
N ILE A 9 -6.38 0.44 10.28
CA ILE A 9 -7.49 0.43 11.23
C ILE A 9 -8.46 -0.67 10.82
N SER A 10 -8.96 -1.43 11.79
CA SER A 10 -9.98 -2.44 11.56
C SER A 10 -11.32 -1.80 11.22
N ASN A 11 -11.93 -2.19 10.11
CA ASN A 11 -13.28 -1.77 9.72
C ASN A 11 -14.35 -2.59 10.42
N GLU A 12 -14.01 -3.78 10.93
CA GLU A 12 -14.93 -4.70 11.56
C GLU A 12 -14.42 -5.20 12.91
N SER A 13 -15.32 -5.72 13.73
CA SER A 13 -14.98 -6.32 15.02
C SER A 13 -14.86 -7.82 14.87
N GLY A 14 -13.87 -8.45 15.54
CA GLY A 14 -13.72 -9.89 15.46
C GLY A 14 -12.44 -10.41 16.09
N LYS A 15 -12.13 -11.67 15.81
CA LYS A 15 -10.92 -12.34 16.26
C LYS A 15 -9.86 -12.27 15.15
N VAL A 16 -8.65 -11.87 15.51
CA VAL A 16 -7.49 -11.75 14.62
C VAL A 16 -6.87 -13.13 14.36
N GLU A 17 -6.58 -13.42 13.10
CA GLU A 17 -5.78 -14.54 12.65
C GLU A 17 -4.69 -14.03 11.71
N PHE A 18 -3.46 -14.50 11.91
CA PHE A 18 -2.33 -14.18 11.05
C PHE A 18 -2.19 -15.23 9.96
N ARG A 19 -2.03 -14.78 8.72
CA ARG A 19 -1.74 -15.67 7.58
C ARG A 19 -0.48 -15.20 6.86
N ASP A 20 0.45 -16.12 6.70
CA ASP A 20 1.76 -15.86 6.07
C ASP A 20 2.53 -14.69 6.71
N LEU A 21 2.25 -14.39 7.97
CA LEU A 21 2.80 -13.28 8.74
C LEU A 21 3.80 -13.80 9.78
N TYR A 22 5.05 -13.46 9.56
CA TYR A 22 6.15 -13.78 10.49
C TYR A 22 6.48 -12.55 11.31
N VAL A 23 6.58 -12.72 12.61
CA VAL A 23 6.72 -11.63 13.56
C VAL A 23 8.06 -11.71 14.28
N ARG A 24 8.81 -10.62 14.24
CA ARG A 24 9.98 -10.43 15.11
C ARG A 24 9.56 -9.60 16.31
N GLU A 25 9.84 -10.08 17.50
CA GLU A 25 9.62 -9.37 18.76
C GLU A 25 10.94 -8.81 19.27
N ASN A 26 10.97 -7.51 19.58
CA ASN A 26 12.05 -6.89 20.32
C ASN A 26 11.73 -6.98 21.81
N ILE A 27 12.65 -7.57 22.57
CA ILE A 27 12.48 -7.82 24.01
C ILE A 27 13.42 -6.88 24.76
N ASP A 28 12.89 -6.16 25.73
CA ASP A 28 13.68 -5.30 26.63
C ASP A 28 14.45 -6.15 27.67
N HIS A 29 15.46 -5.55 28.33
CA HIS A 29 16.26 -6.16 29.41
C HIS A 29 15.43 -6.75 30.56
N LYS A 30 14.14 -6.37 30.66
CA LYS A 30 13.17 -6.91 31.61
C LYS A 30 12.27 -8.01 31.05
N TYR A 31 12.61 -8.59 29.88
CA TYR A 31 11.81 -9.58 29.15
C TYR A 31 10.41 -9.13 28.72
N ASN A 32 10.20 -7.81 28.63
CA ASN A 32 8.94 -7.28 28.09
C ASN A 32 9.07 -7.09 26.57
N VAL A 33 8.07 -7.51 25.83
CA VAL A 33 7.99 -7.26 24.38
C VAL A 33 7.68 -5.78 24.16
N THR A 34 8.65 -5.04 23.63
CA THR A 34 8.52 -3.60 23.40
C THR A 34 7.91 -3.31 22.03
N GLU A 35 8.29 -4.11 21.01
CA GLU A 35 7.84 -3.91 19.64
C GLU A 35 7.66 -5.25 18.94
N ARG A 36 6.69 -5.31 18.01
CA ARG A 36 6.48 -6.42 17.09
C ARG A 36 6.49 -5.92 15.67
N MET A 37 7.30 -6.53 14.84
CA MET A 37 7.46 -6.13 13.44
C MET A 37 7.23 -7.31 12.51
N ALA A 38 6.51 -7.09 11.43
CA ALA A 38 6.36 -8.06 10.34
C ALA A 38 7.69 -8.21 9.61
N ILE A 39 8.24 -9.42 9.54
CA ILE A 39 9.51 -9.70 8.88
C ILE A 39 9.33 -10.61 7.67
N LYS A 40 10.25 -10.50 6.70
CA LYS A 40 10.34 -11.44 5.59
C LYS A 40 11.06 -12.70 6.08
N PRO A 41 10.48 -13.89 5.95
CA PRO A 41 11.16 -15.12 6.31
C PRO A 41 12.32 -15.42 5.35
N VAL A 42 13.40 -15.98 5.89
CA VAL A 42 14.63 -16.24 5.13
C VAL A 42 14.46 -17.42 4.14
N GLU A 43 13.63 -18.40 4.49
CA GLU A 43 13.50 -19.66 3.74
C GLU A 43 12.16 -19.83 3.00
N SER A 44 11.14 -19.07 3.32
CA SER A 44 9.86 -19.17 2.62
C SER A 44 9.86 -18.27 1.39
N GLY A 45 9.54 -18.89 0.27
CA GLY A 45 9.25 -18.16 -0.96
C GLY A 45 8.15 -17.11 -0.71
N ASP A 46 7.84 -16.35 -1.73
CA ASP A 46 6.92 -15.24 -1.70
C ASP A 46 5.60 -15.52 -1.03
N VAL A 47 5.48 -15.02 0.18
CA VAL A 47 4.25 -15.00 0.96
C VAL A 47 3.76 -13.57 1.05
N ASN A 48 2.46 -13.39 1.01
CA ASN A 48 1.82 -12.09 1.17
C ASN A 48 1.25 -12.03 2.60
N PRO A 49 1.94 -11.38 3.55
CA PRO A 49 1.52 -11.38 4.94
C PRO A 49 0.19 -10.65 5.11
N ARG A 50 -0.74 -11.28 5.82
CA ARG A 50 -2.11 -10.78 5.99
C ARG A 50 -2.59 -10.96 7.41
N ILE A 51 -3.42 -10.02 7.85
CA ILE A 51 -4.24 -10.12 9.04
C ILE A 51 -5.68 -10.34 8.60
N ILE A 52 -6.31 -11.41 9.06
CA ILE A 52 -7.70 -11.75 8.77
C ILE A 52 -8.51 -11.58 10.04
N ILE A 53 -9.69 -10.99 9.91
CA ILE A 53 -10.62 -10.83 11.02
C ILE A 53 -11.79 -11.80 10.83
N TYR A 54 -12.05 -12.59 11.86
CA TYR A 54 -13.15 -13.54 11.90
C TYR A 54 -14.20 -13.11 12.92
N GLU A 55 -15.46 -13.10 12.52
CA GLU A 55 -16.60 -12.98 13.44
C GLU A 55 -17.45 -14.26 13.33
N LYS A 56 -17.73 -14.90 14.46
CA LYS A 56 -18.52 -16.15 14.55
C LYS A 56 -18.07 -17.24 13.55
N GLY A 57 -16.74 -17.34 13.32
CA GLY A 57 -16.16 -18.33 12.42
C GLY A 57 -16.24 -17.99 10.94
N LYS A 58 -16.77 -16.83 10.57
CA LYS A 58 -16.76 -16.32 9.19
C LYS A 58 -15.73 -15.23 9.04
N LYS A 59 -14.98 -15.25 7.93
CA LYS A 59 -14.08 -14.18 7.54
C LYS A 59 -14.92 -12.94 7.22
N VAL A 60 -14.65 -11.84 7.94
CA VAL A 60 -15.35 -10.55 7.74
C VAL A 60 -14.47 -9.51 7.08
N ASP A 61 -13.16 -9.54 7.34
CA ASP A 61 -12.24 -8.59 6.71
C ASP A 61 -10.82 -9.17 6.59
N GLU A 62 -10.00 -8.58 5.70
CA GLU A 62 -8.62 -9.00 5.44
C GLU A 62 -7.76 -7.80 5.11
N TYR A 63 -6.60 -7.71 5.77
CA TYR A 63 -5.64 -6.62 5.61
C TYR A 63 -4.29 -7.16 5.17
N SER A 64 -3.75 -6.64 4.08
CA SER A 64 -2.38 -6.91 3.66
C SER A 64 -1.42 -6.10 4.50
N ILE A 65 -0.39 -6.74 5.05
CA ILE A 65 0.59 -6.13 5.95
C ILE A 65 1.95 -6.11 5.28
N PRO A 66 2.54 -4.94 4.99
CA PRO A 66 3.88 -4.87 4.41
C PRO A 66 4.94 -5.31 5.42
N TYR A 67 6.05 -5.86 4.91
CA TYR A 67 7.21 -6.14 5.74
C TYR A 67 7.75 -4.84 6.35
N GLY A 68 8.16 -4.90 7.61
CA GLY A 68 8.59 -3.73 8.37
C GLY A 68 7.46 -2.99 9.09
N ALA A 69 6.20 -3.40 8.93
CA ALA A 69 5.09 -2.81 9.68
C ALA A 69 5.11 -3.25 11.16
N TYR A 70 4.79 -2.32 12.04
CA TYR A 70 4.63 -2.61 13.48
C TYR A 70 3.24 -3.17 13.75
N LEU A 71 3.17 -4.29 14.45
CA LEU A 71 1.92 -4.96 14.81
C LEU A 71 1.44 -4.51 16.20
N MET A 72 0.20 -4.03 16.26
CA MET A 72 -0.45 -3.58 17.50
C MET A 72 -1.30 -4.67 18.15
N VAL A 73 -1.54 -5.79 17.44
CA VAL A 73 -2.37 -6.91 17.86
C VAL A 73 -1.56 -8.22 17.82
N ARG A 74 -2.02 -9.23 18.57
CA ARG A 74 -1.51 -10.61 18.55
C ARG A 74 -2.46 -11.52 17.81
N GLU A 75 -1.94 -12.64 17.37
CA GLU A 75 -2.78 -13.73 16.88
C GLU A 75 -3.76 -14.18 17.98
N GLY A 76 -5.04 -14.25 17.62
CA GLY A 76 -6.10 -14.62 18.54
C GLY A 76 -6.74 -13.46 19.32
N ASP A 77 -6.19 -12.25 19.27
CA ASP A 77 -6.76 -11.08 19.94
C ASP A 77 -8.14 -10.73 19.37
N LYS A 78 -8.99 -10.16 20.23
CA LYS A 78 -10.27 -9.58 19.80
C LYS A 78 -10.09 -8.10 19.52
N VAL A 79 -10.42 -7.68 18.32
CA VAL A 79 -10.37 -6.28 17.88
C VAL A 79 -11.77 -5.71 17.74
N LYS A 80 -11.88 -4.40 17.95
CA LYS A 80 -13.11 -3.64 17.73
C LYS A 80 -12.99 -2.83 16.45
N LYS A 81 -14.12 -2.52 15.84
CA LYS A 81 -14.19 -1.57 14.73
C LYS A 81 -13.55 -0.23 15.14
N GLY A 82 -12.66 0.30 14.27
CA GLY A 82 -11.89 1.52 14.54
C GLY A 82 -10.58 1.30 15.33
N GLN A 83 -10.26 0.08 15.75
CA GLN A 83 -9.01 -0.22 16.46
C GLN A 83 -7.84 -0.32 15.49
N ILE A 84 -6.69 0.27 15.86
CA ILE A 84 -5.45 0.15 15.09
C ILE A 84 -4.90 -1.26 15.25
N ILE A 85 -4.73 -1.96 14.12
CA ILE A 85 -4.19 -3.34 14.08
C ILE A 85 -2.70 -3.36 13.71
N SER A 86 -2.26 -2.42 12.88
CA SER A 86 -0.87 -2.28 12.47
C SER A 86 -0.53 -0.82 12.21
N LYS A 87 0.77 -0.51 12.23
CA LYS A 87 1.30 0.79 11.83
C LYS A 87 2.38 0.56 10.78
N ILE A 88 2.19 1.11 9.61
CA ILE A 88 3.19 1.10 8.54
C ILE A 88 4.11 2.29 8.76
N ILE A 89 5.43 2.05 8.76
CA ILE A 89 6.37 3.16 8.67
C ILE A 89 6.11 3.83 7.34
N LYS A 90 5.79 5.11 7.38
CA LYS A 90 5.73 5.92 6.16
C LYS A 90 7.14 5.87 5.58
N SER A 91 7.39 4.93 4.68
CA SER A 91 8.61 4.90 3.88
C SER A 91 8.55 6.05 2.88
N GLY A 92 8.58 7.23 3.42
CA GLY A 92 9.19 8.35 2.75
C GLY A 92 10.66 7.97 2.75
N GLU A 93 11.16 7.57 1.58
CA GLU A 93 12.56 7.44 1.24
C GLU A 93 13.48 7.88 2.37
N GLY A 94 14.17 6.90 2.95
CA GLY A 94 14.95 7.08 4.18
C GLY A 94 15.76 8.36 4.17
N THR A 95 15.85 8.93 5.32
CA THR A 95 16.47 10.18 5.72
C THR A 95 15.54 11.39 5.67
N LYS A 96 15.34 11.96 6.85
CA LYS A 96 14.80 13.31 7.10
C LYS A 96 15.71 14.40 6.48
N ASP A 97 16.22 14.20 5.30
CA ASP A 97 17.03 15.20 4.64
C ASP A 97 16.10 16.19 3.93
N ILE A 98 16.19 17.44 4.33
CA ILE A 98 15.62 18.59 3.61
C ILE A 98 15.97 18.50 2.10
N THR A 99 17.07 17.83 1.76
CA THR A 99 17.53 17.57 0.39
C THR A 99 16.72 16.51 -0.35
N SER A 100 15.99 15.62 0.31
CA SER A 100 15.21 14.57 -0.37
C SER A 100 13.88 15.08 -0.95
N GLY A 101 13.32 16.15 -0.42
CA GLY A 101 12.08 16.76 -0.90
C GLY A 101 12.26 17.46 -2.25
N LEU A 102 13.34 18.23 -2.44
CA LEU A 102 13.59 18.95 -3.69
C LEU A 102 13.78 18.03 -4.91
N PRO A 103 14.57 16.94 -4.85
CA PRO A 103 14.63 15.96 -5.95
C PRO A 103 13.27 15.37 -6.29
N ARG A 104 12.40 15.12 -5.30
CA ARG A 104 11.06 14.60 -5.54
C ARG A 104 10.16 15.59 -6.27
N VAL A 105 10.21 16.86 -5.90
CA VAL A 105 9.49 17.92 -6.61
C VAL A 105 9.96 18.02 -8.06
N GLN A 106 11.27 17.97 -8.29
CA GLN A 106 11.84 17.96 -9.64
C GLN A 106 11.37 16.76 -10.46
N GLU A 107 11.41 15.56 -9.90
CA GLU A 107 10.89 14.34 -10.56
C GLU A 107 9.42 14.47 -10.97
N LEU A 108 8.60 15.08 -10.11
CA LEU A 108 7.18 15.29 -10.37
C LEU A 108 6.96 16.28 -11.52
N PHE A 109 7.66 17.41 -11.53
CA PHE A 109 7.55 18.41 -12.60
C PHE A 109 8.16 17.94 -13.93
N GLU A 110 9.22 17.15 -13.89
CA GLU A 110 9.79 16.51 -15.07
C GLU A 110 9.01 15.28 -15.52
N ALA A 111 7.99 14.88 -14.76
CA ALA A 111 7.19 13.68 -14.97
C ALA A 111 8.04 12.41 -15.19
N ARG A 112 9.15 12.28 -14.46
CA ARG A 112 10.00 11.10 -14.54
C ARG A 112 9.27 9.84 -14.06
N ASN A 113 9.55 8.72 -14.70
CA ASN A 113 9.08 7.44 -14.20
C ASN A 113 9.85 7.06 -12.93
N PRO A 114 9.19 6.92 -11.78
CA PRO A 114 9.87 6.55 -10.54
C PRO A 114 10.38 5.12 -10.60
N LYS A 115 11.50 4.85 -9.91
CA LYS A 115 11.99 3.50 -9.70
C LYS A 115 11.02 2.73 -8.80
N GLY A 116 10.72 1.46 -9.14
CA GLY A 116 9.76 0.66 -8.37
C GLY A 116 8.34 1.23 -8.39
N LYS A 117 7.90 1.76 -9.54
CA LYS A 117 6.56 2.34 -9.67
C LYS A 117 5.46 1.34 -9.37
N ALA A 118 4.41 1.80 -8.68
CA ALA A 118 3.21 1.02 -8.45
C ALA A 118 2.53 0.63 -9.76
N VAL A 119 2.02 -0.60 -9.83
CA VAL A 119 1.14 -1.04 -10.91
C VAL A 119 -0.29 -0.56 -10.60
N LEU A 120 -0.88 0.18 -11.52
CA LEU A 120 -2.25 0.67 -11.39
C LEU A 120 -3.21 -0.18 -12.21
N SER A 121 -4.44 -0.37 -11.72
CA SER A 121 -5.50 -0.99 -12.52
C SER A 121 -6.01 0.00 -13.57
N GLU A 122 -6.03 -0.42 -14.83
CA GLU A 122 -6.59 0.39 -15.92
C GLU A 122 -8.12 0.29 -16.00
N ILE A 123 -8.70 -0.69 -15.30
CA ILE A 123 -10.14 -1.00 -15.33
C ILE A 123 -10.67 -1.24 -13.92
N ALA A 124 -11.97 -1.04 -13.74
CA ALA A 124 -12.67 -1.45 -12.52
C ALA A 124 -13.05 -2.94 -12.60
N GLY A 125 -13.11 -3.61 -11.47
CA GLY A 125 -13.49 -5.01 -11.40
C GLY A 125 -13.14 -5.68 -10.09
N ARG A 126 -13.28 -7.00 -10.04
CA ARG A 126 -12.89 -7.82 -8.90
C ARG A 126 -11.51 -8.41 -9.13
N VAL A 127 -10.67 -8.32 -8.13
CA VAL A 127 -9.30 -8.86 -8.15
C VAL A 127 -9.32 -10.36 -7.86
N LEU A 128 -8.66 -11.14 -8.71
CA LEU A 128 -8.31 -12.52 -8.43
C LEU A 128 -6.80 -12.68 -8.51
N ILE A 129 -6.20 -13.11 -7.41
CA ILE A 129 -4.76 -13.37 -7.33
C ILE A 129 -4.54 -14.84 -7.65
N SER A 130 -3.83 -15.12 -8.75
CA SER A 130 -3.53 -16.49 -9.16
C SER A 130 -2.29 -17.01 -8.46
N ASP A 131 -2.39 -18.20 -7.88
CA ASP A 131 -1.25 -18.92 -7.30
C ASP A 131 -0.30 -19.51 -8.36
N LYS A 132 -0.68 -19.43 -9.64
CA LYS A 132 0.15 -19.91 -10.75
C LYS A 132 1.33 -18.96 -10.96
N LYS A 133 2.48 -19.38 -10.47
CA LYS A 133 3.75 -18.66 -10.62
C LYS A 133 4.32 -18.93 -12.02
N LYS A 134 4.48 -17.91 -12.84
CA LYS A 134 5.22 -18.00 -14.11
C LYS A 134 6.56 -17.27 -13.93
N LYS A 135 7.67 -18.01 -13.95
CA LYS A 135 9.06 -17.43 -13.96
C LYS A 135 9.29 -16.30 -12.91
N GLY A 136 8.93 -16.52 -11.64
CA GLY A 136 9.16 -15.48 -10.62
C GLY A 136 8.17 -14.31 -10.66
N MET A 137 7.07 -14.43 -11.40
CA MET A 137 6.02 -13.42 -11.52
C MET A 137 4.71 -13.95 -10.95
N ARG A 138 3.96 -13.08 -10.30
CA ARG A 138 2.60 -13.33 -9.81
C ARG A 138 1.60 -12.75 -10.81
N LEU A 139 0.53 -13.49 -11.07
CA LEU A 139 -0.52 -13.06 -11.99
C LEU A 139 -1.71 -12.51 -11.19
N ILE A 140 -2.13 -11.30 -11.51
CA ILE A 140 -3.32 -10.65 -10.96
C ILE A 140 -4.32 -10.52 -12.10
N LEU A 141 -5.50 -11.09 -11.91
CA LEU A 141 -6.59 -11.04 -12.87
C LEU A 141 -7.64 -10.05 -12.38
N ILE A 142 -8.09 -9.18 -13.26
CA ILE A 142 -9.27 -8.36 -12.99
C ILE A 142 -10.43 -8.96 -13.76
N VAL A 143 -11.46 -9.34 -13.03
CA VAL A 143 -12.66 -9.97 -13.57
C VAL A 143 -13.87 -9.07 -13.43
N SER A 144 -14.80 -9.20 -14.36
CA SER A 144 -16.09 -8.52 -14.27
C SER A 144 -16.86 -9.02 -13.05
N PRO A 145 -17.40 -8.13 -12.19
CA PRO A 145 -18.21 -8.51 -11.05
C PRO A 145 -19.46 -9.31 -11.46
N ASP A 146 -20.03 -9.00 -12.63
CA ASP A 146 -21.30 -9.55 -13.10
C ASP A 146 -21.13 -10.88 -13.82
N THR A 147 -20.11 -11.00 -14.68
CA THR A 147 -19.94 -12.17 -15.56
C THR A 147 -18.85 -13.13 -15.10
N GLY A 148 -18.00 -12.73 -14.16
CA GLY A 148 -16.84 -13.50 -13.72
C GLY A 148 -15.76 -13.71 -14.79
N LYS A 149 -15.90 -13.09 -15.98
CA LYS A 149 -14.91 -13.21 -17.06
C LYS A 149 -13.71 -12.32 -16.78
N THR A 150 -12.52 -12.85 -17.06
CA THR A 150 -11.27 -12.06 -16.99
C THR A 150 -11.30 -10.95 -18.04
N ILE A 151 -11.17 -9.72 -17.60
CA ILE A 151 -11.12 -8.54 -18.46
C ILE A 151 -9.67 -8.16 -18.74
N LYS A 152 -8.80 -8.22 -17.72
CA LYS A 152 -7.39 -7.86 -17.85
C LYS A 152 -6.51 -8.66 -16.91
N GLU A 153 -5.27 -8.88 -17.36
CA GLU A 153 -4.23 -9.59 -16.61
C GLU A 153 -3.06 -8.64 -16.34
N TYR A 154 -2.55 -8.66 -15.11
CA TYR A 154 -1.36 -7.94 -14.71
C TYR A 154 -0.33 -8.93 -14.18
N THR A 155 0.91 -8.75 -14.60
CA THR A 155 2.02 -9.57 -14.15
C THR A 155 2.92 -8.72 -13.26
N VAL A 156 3.11 -9.15 -12.02
CA VAL A 156 3.83 -8.42 -10.98
C VAL A 156 4.97 -9.29 -10.45
N PRO A 157 6.18 -8.74 -10.27
CA PRO A 157 7.26 -9.47 -9.61
C PRO A 157 6.83 -9.97 -8.24
N ILE A 158 7.26 -11.17 -7.90
CA ILE A 158 6.85 -11.85 -6.66
C ILE A 158 7.33 -11.08 -5.41
N GLY A 159 8.45 -10.35 -5.50
CA GLY A 159 8.99 -9.55 -4.40
C GLY A 159 8.25 -8.25 -4.09
N GLU A 160 7.31 -7.83 -4.94
CA GLU A 160 6.53 -6.62 -4.71
C GLU A 160 5.35 -6.88 -3.78
N HIS A 161 5.15 -5.97 -2.83
CA HIS A 161 4.03 -6.04 -1.91
C HIS A 161 2.72 -5.69 -2.63
N LEU A 162 1.71 -6.55 -2.48
CA LEU A 162 0.38 -6.30 -3.01
C LEU A 162 -0.44 -5.48 -2.01
N VAL A 163 -1.00 -4.38 -2.49
CA VAL A 163 -1.94 -3.54 -1.71
C VAL A 163 -3.35 -4.11 -1.75
N VAL A 164 -3.66 -4.89 -2.78
CA VAL A 164 -4.98 -5.49 -2.97
C VAL A 164 -5.05 -6.92 -2.43
N THR A 165 -6.24 -7.31 -2.01
CA THR A 165 -6.55 -8.65 -1.53
C THR A 165 -7.38 -9.42 -2.57
N ASN A 166 -7.41 -10.75 -2.43
CA ASN A 166 -8.24 -11.58 -3.31
C ASN A 166 -9.72 -11.25 -3.14
N GLU A 167 -10.47 -11.23 -4.24
CA GLU A 167 -11.89 -10.87 -4.31
C GLU A 167 -12.24 -9.40 -3.97
N MET A 168 -11.25 -8.54 -3.75
CA MET A 168 -11.46 -7.12 -3.54
C MET A 168 -12.04 -6.46 -4.80
N LEU A 169 -13.05 -5.61 -4.61
CA LEU A 169 -13.55 -4.73 -5.68
C LEU A 169 -12.67 -3.50 -5.77
N ILE A 170 -12.22 -3.20 -6.97
CA ILE A 170 -11.34 -2.06 -7.24
C ILE A 170 -11.89 -1.19 -8.35
N ASP A 171 -11.56 0.09 -8.26
CA ASP A 171 -11.86 1.07 -9.29
C ASP A 171 -10.68 1.27 -10.26
N LYS A 172 -10.98 1.91 -11.37
CA LYS A 172 -9.98 2.35 -12.35
C LYS A 172 -8.95 3.30 -11.67
N GLY A 173 -7.66 2.97 -11.79
CA GLY A 173 -6.57 3.72 -11.16
C GLY A 173 -6.23 3.31 -9.73
N THR A 174 -6.84 2.23 -9.20
CA THR A 174 -6.44 1.66 -7.91
C THR A 174 -5.05 1.02 -8.00
N LYS A 175 -4.22 1.23 -6.98
CA LYS A 175 -2.90 0.59 -6.88
C LYS A 175 -3.07 -0.91 -6.62
N LEU A 176 -2.39 -1.72 -7.41
CA LEU A 176 -2.28 -3.17 -7.22
C LEU A 176 -1.06 -3.53 -6.37
N THR A 177 0.05 -2.79 -6.57
CA THR A 177 1.28 -2.94 -5.79
C THR A 177 1.61 -1.67 -5.03
N ASP A 178 2.44 -1.81 -4.01
CA ASP A 178 2.99 -0.65 -3.30
C ASP A 178 4.03 0.06 -4.17
N GLY A 179 4.25 1.34 -3.90
CA GLY A 179 5.22 2.15 -4.62
C GLY A 179 4.70 3.53 -5.03
N PRO A 180 5.60 4.36 -5.56
CA PRO A 180 5.25 5.68 -6.09
C PRO A 180 4.45 5.56 -7.38
N VAL A 181 3.49 6.46 -7.57
CA VAL A 181 2.67 6.52 -8.78
C VAL A 181 3.35 7.38 -9.82
N SER A 182 3.32 6.92 -11.09
CA SER A 182 3.79 7.72 -12.21
C SER A 182 2.70 8.68 -12.71
N PRO A 183 3.00 9.97 -12.92
CA PRO A 183 2.06 10.91 -13.53
C PRO A 183 1.56 10.45 -14.91
N HIS A 184 2.41 9.78 -15.68
CA HIS A 184 2.02 9.23 -17.00
C HIS A 184 0.96 8.14 -16.90
N ASP A 185 1.03 7.27 -15.87
CA ASP A 185 0.04 6.22 -15.69
C ASP A 185 -1.32 6.85 -15.28
N ILE A 186 -1.31 7.89 -14.43
CA ILE A 186 -2.53 8.63 -14.09
C ILE A 186 -3.11 9.30 -15.33
N LEU A 187 -2.28 9.98 -16.14
CA LEU A 187 -2.73 10.61 -17.37
C LEU A 187 -3.39 9.62 -18.33
N LYS A 188 -2.77 8.45 -18.52
CA LYS A 188 -3.29 7.38 -19.40
C LYS A 188 -4.60 6.79 -18.87
N ILE A 189 -4.69 6.59 -17.56
CA ILE A 189 -5.80 5.87 -16.93
C ILE A 189 -6.96 6.80 -16.63
N LYS A 190 -6.72 7.93 -15.98
CA LYS A 190 -7.75 8.83 -15.45
C LYS A 190 -7.95 10.10 -16.27
N GLY A 191 -6.97 10.46 -17.10
CA GLY A 191 -7.04 11.65 -17.96
C GLY A 191 -6.27 12.85 -17.40
N LEU A 192 -6.35 13.98 -18.16
CA LEU A 192 -5.51 15.16 -17.94
C LEU A 192 -5.80 15.85 -16.58
N ILE A 193 -7.06 16.06 -16.26
CA ILE A 193 -7.47 16.80 -15.05
C ILE A 193 -6.95 16.07 -13.79
N GLU A 194 -7.15 14.77 -13.72
CA GLU A 194 -6.70 13.94 -12.61
C GLU A 194 -5.16 13.90 -12.51
N ALA A 195 -4.46 13.91 -13.65
CA ALA A 195 -3.00 13.96 -13.67
C ALA A 195 -2.47 15.30 -13.16
N GLN A 196 -3.09 16.41 -13.54
CA GLN A 196 -2.75 17.75 -13.04
C GLN A 196 -2.99 17.84 -11.53
N GLN A 197 -4.14 17.38 -11.06
CA GLN A 197 -4.47 17.37 -9.64
C GLN A 197 -3.50 16.48 -8.86
N PHE A 198 -3.16 15.31 -9.38
CA PHE A 198 -2.18 14.41 -8.75
C PHE A 198 -0.81 15.08 -8.58
N ILE A 199 -0.30 15.79 -9.61
CA ILE A 199 0.97 16.50 -9.52
C ILE A 199 0.88 17.63 -8.49
N LEU A 200 -0.20 18.43 -8.52
CA LEU A 200 -0.45 19.50 -7.57
C LEU A 200 -0.42 18.98 -6.12
N GLU A 201 -1.22 17.96 -5.83
CA GLU A 201 -1.33 17.38 -4.50
C GLU A 201 0.01 16.77 -4.02
N SER A 202 0.70 16.05 -4.92
CA SER A 202 2.00 15.42 -4.61
C SER A 202 3.07 16.46 -4.30
N VAL A 203 3.14 17.55 -5.05
CA VAL A 203 4.10 18.66 -4.82
C VAL A 203 3.76 19.38 -3.51
N GLN A 204 2.48 19.69 -3.29
CA GLN A 204 2.02 20.31 -2.04
C GLN A 204 2.31 19.44 -0.83
N GLN A 205 2.16 18.12 -0.95
CA GLN A 205 2.48 17.21 0.12
C GLN A 205 3.96 17.32 0.53
N VAL A 206 4.87 17.34 -0.44
CA VAL A 206 6.32 17.49 -0.17
C VAL A 206 6.62 18.81 0.56
N TYR A 207 6.04 19.92 0.11
CA TYR A 207 6.23 21.22 0.78
C TYR A 207 5.67 21.23 2.20
N ARG A 208 4.46 20.69 2.41
CA ARG A 208 3.84 20.59 3.75
C ARG A 208 4.65 19.71 4.70
N GLU A 209 5.23 18.62 4.22
CA GLU A 209 6.10 17.73 5.02
C GLU A 209 7.38 18.47 5.48
N GLN A 210 7.81 19.47 4.73
CA GLN A 210 8.94 20.35 5.10
C GLN A 210 8.52 21.60 5.88
N GLY A 211 7.25 21.73 6.23
CA GLY A 211 6.74 22.90 6.96
C GLY A 211 6.60 24.17 6.12
N VAL A 212 6.69 24.05 4.79
CA VAL A 212 6.56 25.19 3.87
C VAL A 212 5.15 25.23 3.32
N SER A 213 4.51 26.40 3.40
CA SER A 213 3.20 26.65 2.80
C SER A 213 3.36 27.37 1.46
N VAL A 214 2.95 26.71 0.39
CA VAL A 214 2.94 27.27 -0.98
C VAL A 214 1.50 27.37 -1.45
N ASN A 215 1.14 28.48 -2.09
CA ASN A 215 -0.21 28.61 -2.66
C ASN A 215 -0.32 27.75 -3.92
N ASP A 216 -1.44 27.03 -4.05
CA ASP A 216 -1.73 26.11 -5.17
C ASP A 216 -1.57 26.74 -6.53
N LYS A 217 -1.91 28.04 -6.67
CA LYS A 217 -1.81 28.80 -7.94
C LYS A 217 -0.40 28.80 -8.54
N HIS A 218 0.64 28.79 -7.70
CA HIS A 218 2.02 28.75 -8.20
C HIS A 218 2.34 27.43 -8.90
N ILE A 219 1.80 26.33 -8.36
CA ILE A 219 1.99 24.99 -8.92
C ILE A 219 1.08 24.78 -10.12
N GLU A 220 -0.17 25.24 -10.05
CA GLU A 220 -1.15 25.14 -11.14
C GLU A 220 -0.65 25.80 -12.43
N ILE A 221 0.03 26.95 -12.34
CA ILE A 221 0.61 27.65 -13.50
C ILE A 221 1.67 26.79 -14.20
N ILE A 222 2.45 26.02 -13.43
CA ILE A 222 3.51 25.17 -13.99
C ILE A 222 2.92 23.90 -14.61
N VAL A 223 1.87 23.36 -14.01
CA VAL A 223 1.25 22.09 -14.42
C VAL A 223 0.26 22.27 -15.59
N LYS A 224 -0.20 23.49 -15.85
CA LYS A 224 -1.10 23.84 -16.95
C LYS A 224 -0.42 23.69 -18.31
#